data_38ddcf8a293a7ead7ab7d1e4006fd776
#
_entry.id   38ddcf8a293a7ead7ab7d1e4006fd776
#
_cell.length_a   1.000
_cell.length_b   1.000
_cell.length_c   1.000
_cell.angle_alpha   90.00
_cell.angle_beta   90.00
_cell.angle_gamma   90.00
#
_symmetry.space_group_name_H-M   'P 1'
#
loop_
_entity.id
_entity.type
_entity.pdbx_description
1 polymer ?
#
loop_
_entity_poly.entity_id
_entity_poly.type
_entity_poly.pdbx_seq_one_letter_code
_entity_poly.pdbx_strand_id
1 'polypeptide(L)'
;MNHLNDKSGKMSKSKGDFLTVSLLQEKGYDPIVYRMFCLQSHYRKPLEFSYEVLDNMSVAYKKLVKRIADLKADGIVDEGKFAEYKEKFCDAISNDLNTSMAITIVYDLLKDDTLNDATKRALAEDFDRVLSLNLTTAKVDNPAEDTEVDAELEAYILEKIEERKAAKKEKDFAKADAIRDDLLARGIVLKDTREGVIWHKA
;
A
#
# COMPACT_ATOMS: atom_id res chain seq x y z
N MET A 1 -6.48 23.53 13.16
CA MET A 1 -6.63 22.19 12.59
C MET A 1 -8.09 21.84 12.59
N ASN A 2 -8.69 21.55 11.45
CA ASN A 2 -10.08 21.10 11.39
C ASN A 2 -10.20 19.66 11.91
N HIS A 3 -11.42 19.25 12.24
CA HIS A 3 -11.67 17.96 12.85
C HIS A 3 -11.60 16.82 11.82
N LEU A 4 -11.21 15.64 12.29
CA LEU A 4 -11.44 14.41 11.57
C LEU A 4 -12.93 14.06 11.68
N ASN A 5 -13.57 13.87 10.55
CA ASN A 5 -14.98 13.51 10.45
C ASN A 5 -15.12 12.09 9.91
N ASP A 6 -16.21 11.44 10.26
CA ASP A 6 -16.69 10.23 9.60
C ASP A 6 -18.05 10.52 8.92
N LYS A 7 -18.65 9.52 8.29
CA LYS A 7 -19.99 9.67 7.64
C LYS A 7 -21.10 10.11 8.61
N SER A 8 -20.89 10.01 9.94
CA SER A 8 -21.83 10.43 10.98
C SER A 8 -21.55 11.83 11.54
N GLY A 9 -20.48 12.49 11.09
CA GLY A 9 -20.03 13.80 11.51
C GLY A 9 -18.72 13.78 12.28
N LYS A 10 -18.53 14.70 13.25
CA LYS A 10 -17.30 14.82 14.02
C LYS A 10 -17.06 13.58 14.90
N MET A 11 -15.91 12.94 14.73
CA MET A 11 -15.47 11.87 15.61
C MET A 11 -15.17 12.40 17.02
N SER A 12 -15.74 11.79 18.04
CA SER A 12 -15.53 12.21 19.44
C SER A 12 -15.38 11.03 20.39
N LYS A 13 -14.52 11.19 21.42
CA LYS A 13 -14.29 10.17 22.46
C LYS A 13 -15.56 9.71 23.16
N SER A 14 -16.55 10.58 23.31
CA SER A 14 -17.79 10.31 24.03
C SER A 14 -18.75 9.34 23.32
N LYS A 15 -18.53 9.05 22.02
CA LYS A 15 -19.37 8.13 21.23
C LYS A 15 -18.86 6.68 21.21
N GLY A 16 -17.76 6.36 21.89
CA GLY A 16 -17.22 5.01 21.99
C GLY A 16 -16.38 4.55 20.78
N ASP A 17 -16.57 5.13 19.60
CA ASP A 17 -15.84 4.78 18.37
C ASP A 17 -14.70 5.77 18.12
N PHE A 18 -13.71 5.76 19.03
CA PHE A 18 -12.55 6.65 18.89
C PHE A 18 -11.47 5.98 18.07
N LEU A 19 -11.20 6.53 16.89
CA LEU A 19 -10.11 6.08 16.03
C LEU A 19 -8.76 6.40 16.68
N THR A 20 -8.00 5.36 17.00
CA THR A 20 -6.61 5.46 17.44
C THR A 20 -5.70 4.79 16.42
N VAL A 21 -4.42 5.17 16.43
CA VAL A 21 -3.42 4.50 15.59
C VAL A 21 -3.29 3.02 15.98
N SER A 22 -3.39 2.69 17.29
CA SER A 22 -3.36 1.30 17.77
C SER A 22 -4.52 0.48 17.20
N LEU A 23 -5.74 1.05 17.16
CA LEU A 23 -6.90 0.38 16.55
C LEU A 23 -6.70 0.13 15.04
N LEU A 24 -6.03 1.05 14.34
CA LEU A 24 -5.70 0.85 12.93
C LEU A 24 -4.69 -0.29 12.76
N GLN A 25 -3.67 -0.36 13.62
CA GLN A 25 -2.69 -1.46 13.62
C GLN A 25 -3.35 -2.81 13.95
N GLU A 26 -4.25 -2.87 14.94
CA GLU A 26 -5.05 -4.07 15.27
C GLU A 26 -5.91 -4.55 14.08
N LYS A 27 -6.33 -3.61 13.21
CA LYS A 27 -7.05 -3.90 11.97
C LYS A 27 -6.14 -4.18 10.77
N GLY A 28 -4.82 -4.25 10.98
CA GLY A 28 -3.84 -4.56 9.93
C GLY A 28 -3.39 -3.38 9.07
N TYR A 29 -3.73 -2.14 9.44
CA TYR A 29 -3.25 -0.96 8.71
C TYR A 29 -1.88 -0.50 9.19
N ASP A 30 -0.98 -0.22 8.26
CA ASP A 30 0.29 0.44 8.56
C ASP A 30 0.03 1.91 8.98
N PRO A 31 0.56 2.37 10.11
CA PRO A 31 0.48 3.78 10.53
C PRO A 31 0.97 4.79 9.48
N ILE A 32 1.93 4.41 8.64
CA ILE A 32 2.45 5.26 7.57
C ILE A 32 1.37 5.55 6.51
N VAL A 33 0.51 4.57 6.23
CA VAL A 33 -0.65 4.77 5.33
C VAL A 33 -1.60 5.82 5.89
N TYR A 34 -1.87 5.78 7.20
CA TYR A 34 -2.69 6.81 7.84
C TYR A 34 -2.00 8.18 7.83
N ARG A 35 -0.67 8.22 8.02
CA ARG A 35 0.11 9.45 7.85
C ARG A 35 -0.02 10.01 6.44
N MET A 36 0.14 9.18 5.41
CA MET A 36 -0.02 9.58 4.01
C MET A 36 -1.43 10.13 3.73
N PHE A 37 -2.48 9.47 4.27
CA PHE A 37 -3.85 9.94 4.20
C PHE A 37 -4.00 11.35 4.79
N CYS A 38 -3.42 11.63 5.96
CA CYS A 38 -3.46 12.95 6.58
C CYS A 38 -2.72 14.01 5.75
N LEU A 39 -1.58 13.67 5.13
CA LEU A 39 -0.75 14.59 4.34
C LEU A 39 -1.37 14.93 2.98
N GLN A 40 -2.27 14.11 2.45
CA GLN A 40 -2.95 14.38 1.17
C GLN A 40 -4.02 15.48 1.26
N SER A 41 -4.39 15.92 2.45
CA SER A 41 -5.32 17.02 2.65
C SER A 41 -4.63 18.19 3.35
N HIS A 42 -4.93 19.40 2.89
CA HIS A 42 -4.45 20.59 3.58
C HIS A 42 -5.04 20.66 5.01
N TYR A 43 -4.19 20.93 6.02
CA TYR A 43 -4.55 20.87 7.44
C TYR A 43 -5.70 21.82 7.84
N ARG A 44 -6.03 22.82 7.02
CA ARG A 44 -7.17 23.73 7.21
C ARG A 44 -8.49 23.17 6.70
N LYS A 45 -8.46 22.10 5.90
CA LYS A 45 -9.67 21.45 5.40
C LYS A 45 -10.13 20.37 6.37
N PRO A 46 -11.45 20.12 6.50
CA PRO A 46 -11.92 18.94 7.20
C PRO A 46 -11.42 17.69 6.47
N LEU A 47 -11.06 16.68 7.23
CA LEU A 47 -10.61 15.39 6.70
C LEU A 47 -11.70 14.35 7.01
N GLU A 48 -12.22 13.71 5.97
CA GLU A 48 -13.22 12.67 6.10
C GLU A 48 -12.56 11.30 6.08
N PHE A 49 -12.72 10.56 7.16
CA PHE A 49 -12.18 9.23 7.34
C PHE A 49 -13.23 8.17 6.98
N SER A 50 -12.80 7.16 6.22
CA SER A 50 -13.47 5.87 6.13
C SER A 50 -12.44 4.78 5.91
N TYR A 51 -12.76 3.54 6.29
CA TYR A 51 -11.88 2.40 6.02
C TYR A 51 -11.67 2.19 4.52
N GLU A 52 -12.69 2.41 3.71
CA GLU A 52 -12.58 2.34 2.24
C GLU A 52 -11.54 3.35 1.68
N VAL A 53 -11.52 4.58 2.21
CA VAL A 53 -10.52 5.58 1.83
C VAL A 53 -9.13 5.13 2.27
N LEU A 54 -9.01 4.52 3.44
CA LEU A 54 -7.73 4.02 3.95
C LEU A 54 -7.25 2.79 3.16
N ASP A 55 -8.14 1.91 2.71
CA ASP A 55 -7.82 0.78 1.82
C ASP A 55 -7.26 1.28 0.48
N ASN A 56 -7.92 2.26 -0.13
CA ASN A 56 -7.44 2.91 -1.35
C ASN A 56 -6.08 3.58 -1.14
N MET A 57 -5.87 4.19 0.02
CA MET A 57 -4.60 4.79 0.38
C MET A 57 -3.49 3.74 0.56
N SER A 58 -3.80 2.58 1.15
CA SER A 58 -2.86 1.46 1.28
C SER A 58 -2.37 0.99 -0.09
N VAL A 59 -3.30 0.84 -1.04
CA VAL A 59 -2.95 0.47 -2.42
C VAL A 59 -2.08 1.54 -3.09
N ALA A 60 -2.44 2.83 -2.91
CA ALA A 60 -1.67 3.93 -3.48
C ALA A 60 -0.26 4.03 -2.89
N TYR A 61 -0.12 3.86 -1.58
CA TYR A 61 1.15 3.85 -0.88
C TYR A 61 2.06 2.69 -1.34
N LYS A 62 1.53 1.46 -1.39
CA LYS A 62 2.27 0.29 -1.88
C LYS A 62 2.78 0.49 -3.31
N LYS A 63 1.94 1.05 -4.19
CA LYS A 63 2.35 1.38 -5.57
C LYS A 63 3.44 2.46 -5.61
N LEU A 64 3.36 3.47 -4.74
CA LEU A 64 4.34 4.55 -4.67
C LEU A 64 5.70 4.03 -4.24
N VAL A 65 5.78 3.31 -3.11
CA VAL A 65 7.05 2.77 -2.59
C VAL A 65 7.65 1.73 -3.53
N LYS A 66 6.82 0.88 -4.14
CA LYS A 66 7.28 -0.07 -5.16
C LYS A 66 7.94 0.66 -6.34
N ARG A 67 7.28 1.69 -6.86
CA ARG A 67 7.80 2.47 -7.99
C ARG A 67 9.14 3.15 -7.66
N ILE A 68 9.33 3.58 -6.40
CA ILE A 68 10.60 4.16 -5.95
C ILE A 68 11.66 3.07 -5.75
N ALA A 69 11.28 1.91 -5.23
CA ALA A 69 12.18 0.78 -5.05
C ALA A 69 12.70 0.21 -6.39
N ASP A 70 11.86 0.25 -7.44
CA ASP A 70 12.21 -0.19 -8.79
C ASP A 70 13.22 0.75 -9.49
N LEU A 71 13.46 1.98 -8.95
CA LEU A 71 14.47 2.91 -9.49
C LEU A 71 15.88 2.39 -9.24
N LYS A 72 16.69 2.42 -10.29
CA LYS A 72 18.11 2.02 -10.19
C LYS A 72 18.89 3.06 -9.38
N ALA A 73 19.66 2.60 -8.40
CA ALA A 73 20.46 3.47 -7.55
C ALA A 73 21.80 3.89 -8.22
N ASP A 74 22.18 3.20 -9.29
CA ASP A 74 23.42 3.44 -10.04
C ASP A 74 23.23 4.62 -10.99
N GLY A 75 24.13 5.56 -10.95
CA GLY A 75 24.14 6.74 -11.82
C GLY A 75 24.60 8.01 -11.12
N ILE A 76 24.75 9.06 -11.90
CA ILE A 76 25.14 10.38 -11.41
C ILE A 76 23.88 11.21 -11.24
N VAL A 77 23.73 11.81 -10.05
CA VAL A 77 22.63 12.75 -9.77
C VAL A 77 22.81 14.00 -10.63
N ASP A 78 21.77 14.41 -11.34
CA ASP A 78 21.72 15.68 -12.04
C ASP A 78 21.44 16.80 -11.01
N GLU A 79 22.49 17.50 -10.60
CA GLU A 79 22.43 18.56 -9.59
C GLU A 79 21.50 19.72 -10.00
N GLY A 80 21.40 20.02 -11.29
CA GLY A 80 20.52 21.08 -11.79
C GLY A 80 19.05 20.70 -11.64
N LYS A 81 18.71 19.51 -12.05
CA LYS A 81 17.35 18.95 -11.87
C LYS A 81 17.01 18.72 -10.41
N PHE A 82 17.97 18.25 -9.62
CA PHE A 82 17.80 18.09 -8.19
C PHE A 82 17.45 19.44 -7.53
N ALA A 83 18.20 20.50 -7.82
CA ALA A 83 17.93 21.83 -7.28
C ALA A 83 16.55 22.36 -7.70
N GLU A 84 16.17 22.19 -8.98
CA GLU A 84 14.86 22.61 -9.50
C GLU A 84 13.68 21.93 -8.74
N TYR A 85 13.72 20.62 -8.58
CA TYR A 85 12.66 19.89 -7.89
C TYR A 85 12.65 20.16 -6.38
N LYS A 86 13.82 20.35 -5.78
CA LYS A 86 13.93 20.72 -4.36
C LYS A 86 13.33 22.10 -4.10
N GLU A 87 13.56 23.08 -4.97
CA GLU A 87 12.94 24.40 -4.89
C GLU A 87 11.41 24.29 -4.94
N LYS A 88 10.86 23.58 -5.94
CA LYS A 88 9.40 23.34 -6.05
C LYS A 88 8.82 22.70 -4.77
N PHE A 89 9.51 21.73 -4.20
CA PHE A 89 9.08 21.07 -2.97
C PHE A 89 9.13 22.03 -1.77
N CYS A 90 10.21 22.78 -1.62
CA CYS A 90 10.36 23.77 -0.56
C CYS A 90 9.29 24.87 -0.66
N ASP A 91 8.98 25.34 -1.86
CA ASP A 91 7.92 26.31 -2.10
C ASP A 91 6.54 25.76 -1.69
N ALA A 92 6.25 24.51 -2.02
CA ALA A 92 5.00 23.87 -1.60
C ALA A 92 4.89 23.80 -0.06
N ILE A 93 5.95 23.39 0.64
CA ILE A 93 5.96 23.32 2.10
C ILE A 93 5.94 24.71 2.74
N SER A 94 6.65 25.69 2.18
CA SER A 94 6.67 27.08 2.68
C SER A 94 5.35 27.80 2.45
N ASN A 95 4.57 27.35 1.48
CA ASN A 95 3.22 27.90 1.22
C ASN A 95 2.18 27.26 2.14
N ASP A 96 2.16 27.68 3.38
CA ASP A 96 1.19 27.27 4.41
C ASP A 96 1.14 25.74 4.62
N LEU A 97 2.29 25.07 4.61
CA LEU A 97 2.41 23.62 4.77
C LEU A 97 1.52 22.83 3.79
N ASN A 98 1.59 23.18 2.52
CA ASN A 98 0.79 22.50 1.48
C ASN A 98 1.37 21.12 1.15
N THR A 99 1.19 20.18 2.10
CA THR A 99 1.69 18.81 1.99
C THR A 99 1.05 18.03 0.85
N SER A 100 -0.19 18.37 0.47
CA SER A 100 -0.85 17.75 -0.69
C SER A 100 -0.12 18.07 -2.00
N MET A 101 0.35 19.32 -2.15
CA MET A 101 1.17 19.70 -3.30
C MET A 101 2.57 19.05 -3.24
N ALA A 102 3.17 18.97 -2.05
CA ALA A 102 4.46 18.30 -1.87
C ALA A 102 4.39 16.81 -2.30
N ILE A 103 3.31 16.10 -1.96
CA ILE A 103 3.09 14.72 -2.44
C ILE A 103 2.88 14.68 -3.95
N THR A 104 2.17 15.65 -4.52
CA THR A 104 2.01 15.76 -5.98
C THR A 104 3.37 15.87 -6.67
N ILE A 105 4.29 16.67 -6.13
CA ILE A 105 5.65 16.80 -6.66
C ILE A 105 6.42 15.46 -6.61
N VAL A 106 6.20 14.62 -5.58
CA VAL A 106 6.77 13.26 -5.55
C VAL A 106 6.22 12.40 -6.69
N TYR A 107 4.95 12.50 -7.02
CA TYR A 107 4.40 11.78 -8.17
C TYR A 107 4.90 12.34 -9.51
N ASP A 108 5.08 13.64 -9.62
CA ASP A 108 5.54 14.31 -10.84
C ASP A 108 7.00 13.97 -11.14
N LEU A 109 7.89 13.98 -10.13
CA LEU A 109 9.26 13.55 -10.33
C LEU A 109 9.37 12.10 -10.84
N LEU A 110 8.47 11.21 -10.40
CA LEU A 110 8.48 9.81 -10.85
C LEU A 110 7.98 9.65 -12.28
N LYS A 111 7.18 10.60 -12.79
CA LYS A 111 6.66 10.60 -14.17
C LYS A 111 7.58 11.33 -15.14
N ASP A 112 8.49 12.18 -14.65
CA ASP A 112 9.36 12.99 -15.49
C ASP A 112 10.44 12.12 -16.16
N ASP A 113 10.29 11.88 -17.45
CA ASP A 113 11.21 11.06 -18.24
C ASP A 113 12.55 11.80 -18.51
N THR A 114 12.65 13.07 -18.19
CA THR A 114 13.92 13.84 -18.30
C THR A 114 14.87 13.61 -17.12
N LEU A 115 14.36 12.99 -16.02
CA LEU A 115 15.14 12.63 -14.85
C LEU A 115 15.63 11.19 -14.96
N ASN A 116 16.91 10.97 -14.65
CA ASN A 116 17.42 9.62 -14.46
C ASN A 116 17.02 9.05 -13.09
N ASP A 117 17.07 7.73 -12.94
CA ASP A 117 16.64 7.04 -11.73
C ASP A 117 17.41 7.45 -10.48
N ALA A 118 18.73 7.71 -10.60
CA ALA A 118 19.57 8.14 -9.49
C ALA A 118 19.09 9.50 -8.92
N THR A 119 18.74 10.44 -9.81
CA THR A 119 18.20 11.75 -9.41
C THR A 119 16.81 11.61 -8.78
N LYS A 120 15.92 10.80 -9.37
CA LYS A 120 14.60 10.52 -8.80
C LYS A 120 14.70 9.93 -7.40
N ARG A 121 15.58 8.97 -7.20
CA ARG A 121 15.78 8.31 -5.91
C ARG A 121 16.33 9.27 -4.87
N ALA A 122 17.35 10.07 -5.22
CA ALA A 122 17.94 11.07 -4.33
C ALA A 122 16.90 12.13 -3.90
N LEU A 123 16.06 12.58 -4.84
CA LEU A 123 14.95 13.51 -4.54
C LEU A 123 13.90 12.89 -3.62
N ALA A 124 13.51 11.65 -3.88
CA ALA A 124 12.55 10.94 -3.02
C ALA A 124 13.08 10.80 -1.58
N GLU A 125 14.38 10.51 -1.42
CA GLU A 125 15.06 10.44 -0.12
C GLU A 125 15.09 11.80 0.59
N ASP A 126 15.46 12.88 -0.12
CA ASP A 126 15.51 14.24 0.45
C ASP A 126 14.10 14.72 0.88
N PHE A 127 13.08 14.47 0.07
CA PHE A 127 11.70 14.84 0.37
C PHE A 127 11.12 14.02 1.54
N ASP A 128 11.52 12.76 1.66
CA ASP A 128 11.07 11.89 2.75
C ASP A 128 11.59 12.31 4.12
N ARG A 129 12.68 13.07 4.20
CA ARG A 129 13.14 13.71 5.45
C ARG A 129 12.09 14.65 6.06
N VAL A 130 11.19 15.18 5.23
CA VAL A 130 10.07 16.03 5.64
C VAL A 130 8.77 15.23 5.73
N LEU A 131 8.47 14.43 4.71
CA LEU A 131 7.21 13.68 4.63
C LEU A 131 7.16 12.52 5.64
N SER A 132 8.30 11.86 5.91
CA SER A 132 8.45 10.70 6.78
C SER A 132 7.44 9.60 6.42
N LEU A 133 7.43 9.24 5.15
CA LEU A 133 6.57 8.18 4.58
C LEU A 133 7.37 6.90 4.30
N ASN A 134 8.64 6.82 4.72
CA ASN A 134 9.55 5.70 4.45
C ASN A 134 9.68 5.37 2.95
N LEU A 135 9.66 6.40 2.09
CA LEU A 135 9.58 6.24 0.63
C LEU A 135 10.68 5.37 0.03
N THR A 136 11.89 5.43 0.60
CA THR A 136 13.07 4.66 0.13
C THR A 136 13.43 3.49 1.03
N THR A 137 12.84 3.41 2.24
CA THR A 137 13.18 2.43 3.27
C THR A 137 12.04 1.47 3.59
N ALA A 138 10.83 1.72 3.07
CA ALA A 138 9.71 0.82 3.22
C ALA A 138 10.07 -0.55 2.64
N LYS A 139 9.75 -1.60 3.39
CA LYS A 139 9.76 -2.94 2.83
C LYS A 139 8.70 -2.99 1.74
N VAL A 140 9.14 -3.18 0.51
CA VAL A 140 8.23 -3.46 -0.58
C VAL A 140 7.83 -4.91 -0.41
N ASP A 141 6.58 -5.16 -0.04
CA ASP A 141 6.00 -6.49 -0.17
C ASP A 141 6.06 -6.82 -1.67
N ASN A 142 7.14 -7.43 -2.10
CA ASN A 142 7.17 -8.09 -3.39
C ASN A 142 6.21 -9.26 -3.25
N PRO A 143 5.13 -9.33 -4.06
CA PRO A 143 4.33 -10.55 -4.08
C PRO A 143 5.14 -11.79 -4.48
N ALA A 144 6.41 -11.60 -4.89
CA ALA A 144 7.40 -12.67 -5.12
C ALA A 144 8.29 -12.96 -3.88
N GLU A 145 8.30 -12.10 -2.82
CA GLU A 145 9.09 -12.33 -1.59
C GLU A 145 8.22 -12.63 -0.36
N ASP A 146 6.93 -12.25 -0.36
CA ASP A 146 5.93 -12.79 0.59
C ASP A 146 5.50 -14.22 0.23
N THR A 147 6.03 -14.76 -0.84
CA THR A 147 6.06 -16.17 -1.14
C THR A 147 7.49 -16.72 -1.05
N GLU A 148 8.12 -16.68 0.13
CA GLU A 148 8.56 -17.97 0.65
C GLU A 148 7.29 -18.71 1.11
N VAL A 149 6.36 -18.89 0.23
CA VAL A 149 5.60 -20.10 0.17
C VAL A 149 6.67 -21.11 -0.17
N ASP A 150 7.10 -21.88 0.83
CA ASP A 150 7.92 -23.05 0.67
C ASP A 150 7.51 -23.66 -0.68
N ALA A 151 8.43 -23.81 -1.63
CA ALA A 151 8.07 -24.29 -2.97
C ALA A 151 7.32 -25.61 -2.88
N GLU A 152 7.51 -26.35 -1.78
CA GLU A 152 6.73 -27.52 -1.38
C GLU A 152 5.28 -27.17 -1.04
N LEU A 153 5.03 -26.04 -0.36
CA LEU A 153 3.66 -25.62 -0.01
C LEU A 153 2.91 -25.12 -1.25
N GLU A 154 3.57 -24.43 -2.17
CA GLU A 154 2.95 -23.97 -3.42
C GLU A 154 2.60 -25.17 -4.32
N ALA A 155 3.53 -26.12 -4.46
CA ALA A 155 3.28 -27.37 -5.17
C ALA A 155 2.12 -28.15 -4.55
N TYR A 156 2.06 -28.23 -3.21
CA TYR A 156 0.96 -28.86 -2.49
C TYR A 156 -0.39 -28.16 -2.75
N ILE A 157 -0.43 -26.80 -2.71
CA ILE A 157 -1.66 -26.04 -2.98
C ILE A 157 -2.13 -26.27 -4.41
N LEU A 158 -1.24 -26.23 -5.39
CA LEU A 158 -1.57 -26.47 -6.79
C LEU A 158 -2.08 -27.90 -7.02
N GLU A 159 -1.45 -28.91 -6.42
CA GLU A 159 -1.91 -30.30 -6.45
C GLU A 159 -3.33 -30.43 -5.86
N LYS A 160 -3.59 -29.81 -4.71
CA LYS A 160 -4.91 -29.82 -4.05
C LYS A 160 -5.98 -29.08 -4.84
N ILE A 161 -5.65 -28.02 -5.54
CA ILE A 161 -6.55 -27.32 -6.46
C ILE A 161 -6.96 -28.22 -7.62
N GLU A 162 -6.01 -28.95 -8.23
CA GLU A 162 -6.31 -29.89 -9.32
C GLU A 162 -7.10 -31.11 -8.83
N GLU A 163 -6.78 -31.68 -7.65
CA GLU A 163 -7.59 -32.74 -7.03
C GLU A 163 -9.06 -32.27 -6.77
N ARG A 164 -9.22 -31.07 -6.25
CA ARG A 164 -10.55 -30.48 -6.02
C ARG A 164 -11.32 -30.28 -7.33
N LYS A 165 -10.65 -29.85 -8.38
CA LYS A 165 -11.23 -29.69 -9.71
C LYS A 165 -11.68 -31.03 -10.32
N ALA A 166 -10.87 -32.09 -10.14
CA ALA A 166 -11.22 -33.45 -10.55
C ALA A 166 -12.46 -33.96 -9.76
N ALA A 167 -12.47 -33.81 -8.43
CA ALA A 167 -13.59 -34.20 -7.58
C ALA A 167 -14.89 -33.48 -7.98
N LYS A 168 -14.84 -32.18 -8.27
CA LYS A 168 -16.01 -31.43 -8.78
C LYS A 168 -16.48 -31.96 -10.13
N LYS A 169 -15.59 -32.37 -11.03
CA LYS A 169 -15.92 -32.95 -12.33
C LYS A 169 -16.61 -34.31 -12.19
N GLU A 170 -16.20 -35.10 -11.20
CA GLU A 170 -16.79 -36.40 -10.85
C GLU A 170 -18.06 -36.29 -9.99
N LYS A 171 -18.46 -35.05 -9.64
CA LYS A 171 -19.58 -34.71 -8.75
C LYS A 171 -19.41 -35.24 -7.32
N ASP A 172 -18.16 -35.51 -6.90
CA ASP A 172 -17.82 -35.80 -5.51
C ASP A 172 -17.60 -34.51 -4.73
N PHE A 173 -18.71 -33.90 -4.33
CA PHE A 173 -18.71 -32.62 -3.61
C PHE A 173 -18.15 -32.77 -2.19
N ALA A 174 -18.32 -33.93 -1.56
CA ALA A 174 -17.80 -34.19 -0.22
C ALA A 174 -16.26 -34.13 -0.20
N LYS A 175 -15.62 -34.73 -1.20
CA LYS A 175 -14.16 -34.67 -1.35
C LYS A 175 -13.69 -33.26 -1.71
N ALA A 176 -14.44 -32.54 -2.55
CA ALA A 176 -14.08 -31.15 -2.91
C ALA A 176 -14.17 -30.19 -1.72
N ASP A 177 -15.13 -30.36 -0.82
CA ASP A 177 -15.28 -29.59 0.41
C ASP A 177 -14.20 -29.95 1.44
N ALA A 178 -13.89 -31.24 1.62
CA ALA A 178 -12.81 -31.67 2.51
C ALA A 178 -11.43 -31.07 2.11
N ILE A 179 -11.14 -30.99 0.80
CA ILE A 179 -9.92 -30.34 0.31
C ILE A 179 -9.91 -28.83 0.62
N ARG A 180 -11.04 -28.16 0.47
CA ARG A 180 -11.18 -26.75 0.81
C ARG A 180 -10.95 -26.49 2.30
N ASP A 181 -11.51 -27.35 3.15
CA ASP A 181 -11.39 -27.24 4.60
C ASP A 181 -9.95 -27.52 5.08
N ASP A 182 -9.25 -28.49 4.46
CA ASP A 182 -7.85 -28.77 4.75
C ASP A 182 -6.97 -27.56 4.40
N LEU A 183 -7.17 -26.95 3.23
CA LEU A 183 -6.45 -25.74 2.84
C LEU A 183 -6.78 -24.55 3.74
N LEU A 184 -8.05 -24.39 4.13
CA LEU A 184 -8.46 -23.33 5.06
C LEU A 184 -7.84 -23.52 6.45
N ALA A 185 -7.74 -24.76 6.96
CA ALA A 185 -7.06 -25.08 8.23
C ALA A 185 -5.56 -24.73 8.20
N ARG A 186 -4.95 -24.68 7.01
CA ARG A 186 -3.58 -24.25 6.80
C ARG A 186 -3.46 -22.74 6.50
N GLY A 187 -4.54 -21.97 6.67
CA GLY A 187 -4.58 -20.54 6.40
C GLY A 187 -4.60 -20.20 4.91
N ILE A 188 -5.05 -21.11 4.04
CA ILE A 188 -5.19 -20.90 2.60
C ILE A 188 -6.66 -20.78 2.22
N VAL A 189 -7.06 -19.64 1.67
CA VAL A 189 -8.43 -19.39 1.21
C VAL A 189 -8.49 -19.54 -0.31
N LEU A 190 -9.40 -20.40 -0.78
CA LEU A 190 -9.66 -20.58 -2.21
C LEU A 190 -10.85 -19.72 -2.65
N LYS A 191 -10.73 -19.06 -3.79
CA LYS A 191 -11.80 -18.30 -4.44
C LYS A 191 -11.99 -18.79 -5.86
N ASP A 192 -13.20 -19.33 -6.14
CA ASP A 192 -13.59 -19.73 -7.49
C ASP A 192 -13.86 -18.45 -8.33
N THR A 193 -13.26 -18.33 -9.51
CA THR A 193 -13.48 -17.26 -10.48
C THR A 193 -13.91 -17.84 -11.82
N ARG A 194 -14.36 -16.99 -12.75
CA ARG A 194 -14.71 -17.43 -14.11
C ARG A 194 -13.50 -17.93 -14.92
N GLU A 195 -12.30 -17.52 -14.54
CA GLU A 195 -11.03 -17.87 -15.20
C GLU A 195 -10.29 -19.02 -14.49
N GLY A 196 -10.77 -19.47 -13.33
CA GLY A 196 -10.18 -20.57 -12.57
C GLY A 196 -10.28 -20.36 -11.06
N VAL A 197 -9.51 -21.15 -10.30
CA VAL A 197 -9.41 -21.03 -8.83
C VAL A 197 -8.18 -20.20 -8.50
N ILE A 198 -8.38 -19.13 -7.75
CA ILE A 198 -7.29 -18.34 -7.16
C ILE A 198 -7.22 -18.62 -5.66
N TRP A 199 -6.05 -18.47 -5.09
CA TRP A 199 -5.83 -18.66 -3.65
C TRP A 199 -5.05 -17.52 -3.03
N HIS A 200 -5.20 -17.33 -1.72
CA HIS A 200 -4.41 -16.38 -0.93
C HIS A 200 -4.30 -16.90 0.52
N LYS A 201 -3.27 -16.47 1.24
CA LYS A 201 -3.17 -16.73 2.68
C LYS A 201 -4.23 -15.91 3.43
N ALA A 202 -4.86 -16.52 4.45
CA ALA A 202 -5.85 -15.90 5.31
C ALA A 202 -5.23 -14.82 6.21
#